data_de12d71cb5900688f5fa4504a148f367
#
_entry.id   de12d71cb5900688f5fa4504a148f367
#
_cell.length_a   1.000
_cell.length_b   1.000
_cell.length_c   1.000
_cell.angle_alpha   90.00
_cell.angle_beta   90.00
_cell.angle_gamma   90.00
#
_symmetry.space_group_name_H-M   'P 1'
#
loop_
_entity.id
_entity.type
_entity.pdbx_description
1 polymer ?
#
loop_
_entity_poly.entity_id
_entity_poly.type
_entity_poly.pdbx_seq_one_letter_code
_entity_poly.pdbx_strand_id
1 'polypeptide(L)'
;MPRRVELMKQSPLHPLLLSAVADSLRRPFPEIRLLPDGAFAARDGRPGTLTGGNLNAWNLSGPGAEHVLDQWRRRETPLAVDYEHQSLNARHNGQPAPAAGWIESLRYEPGQGLFASIRWTEGAKAFIEQDEYRF
;
A
#
# COMPACT_ATOMS: atom_id res chain seq x y z
N MET A 1 -7.76 21.13 53.15
CA MET A 1 -7.03 21.93 52.10
C MET A 1 -6.89 21.05 50.89
N PRO A 2 -7.63 21.30 49.80
CA PRO A 2 -7.45 20.50 48.59
C PRO A 2 -6.20 20.98 47.83
N ARG A 3 -5.33 20.04 47.46
CA ARG A 3 -4.17 20.30 46.60
C ARG A 3 -4.65 20.67 45.22
N ARG A 4 -4.29 21.86 44.78
CA ARG A 4 -4.47 22.37 43.41
C ARG A 4 -3.63 21.50 42.46
N VAL A 5 -4.28 20.74 41.59
CA VAL A 5 -3.62 20.04 40.50
C VAL A 5 -3.28 21.10 39.46
N GLU A 6 -2.00 21.38 39.31
CA GLU A 6 -1.48 22.30 38.29
C GLU A 6 -1.50 21.55 36.96
N LEU A 7 -2.41 21.94 36.05
CA LEU A 7 -2.43 21.46 34.68
C LEU A 7 -1.10 21.92 34.02
N MET A 8 -0.23 20.97 33.76
CA MET A 8 0.91 21.20 32.88
C MET A 8 0.38 21.67 31.53
N LYS A 9 0.58 22.92 31.20
CA LYS A 9 0.37 23.47 29.85
C LYS A 9 1.31 22.72 28.90
N GLN A 10 0.73 21.84 28.08
CA GLN A 10 1.47 21.25 26.96
C GLN A 10 1.89 22.41 26.05
N SER A 11 3.19 22.60 25.90
CA SER A 11 3.74 23.55 24.94
C SER A 11 3.29 23.16 23.54
N PRO A 12 2.80 24.08 22.73
CA PRO A 12 2.46 23.79 21.35
C PRO A 12 3.73 23.28 20.62
N LEU A 13 3.59 22.18 19.88
CA LEU A 13 4.67 21.63 19.06
C LEU A 13 5.24 22.74 18.15
N HIS A 14 6.57 22.85 18.12
CA HIS A 14 7.25 23.87 17.34
C HIS A 14 6.87 23.73 15.85
N PRO A 15 6.61 24.84 15.12
CA PRO A 15 6.21 24.79 13.70
C PRO A 15 7.15 23.98 12.82
N LEU A 16 8.45 23.94 13.12
CA LEU A 16 9.44 23.12 12.42
C LEU A 16 9.22 21.62 12.60
N LEU A 17 8.74 21.18 13.77
CA LEU A 17 8.41 19.77 14.01
C LEU A 17 7.16 19.36 13.24
N LEU A 18 6.15 20.22 13.15
CA LEU A 18 4.95 19.99 12.35
C LEU A 18 5.27 19.91 10.87
N SER A 19 6.17 20.77 10.37
CA SER A 19 6.65 20.75 8.98
C SER A 19 7.41 19.47 8.67
N ALA A 20 8.32 19.03 9.55
CA ALA A 20 9.10 17.81 9.37
C ALA A 20 8.21 16.56 9.38
N VAL A 21 7.16 16.53 10.22
CA VAL A 21 6.18 15.44 10.23
C VAL A 21 5.34 15.45 8.94
N ALA A 22 4.90 16.62 8.48
CA ALA A 22 4.17 16.77 7.23
C ALA A 22 5.01 16.33 6.01
N ASP A 23 6.29 16.67 5.97
CA ASP A 23 7.22 16.23 4.93
C ASP A 23 7.46 14.72 4.95
N SER A 24 7.57 14.12 6.13
CA SER A 24 7.73 12.67 6.25
C SER A 24 6.48 11.90 5.79
N LEU A 25 5.28 12.49 5.93
CA LEU A 25 4.03 11.91 5.45
C LEU A 25 3.82 12.04 3.94
N ARG A 26 4.55 12.94 3.27
CA ARG A 26 4.49 13.14 1.82
C ARG A 26 5.48 12.27 1.03
N ARG A 27 6.43 11.65 1.70
CA ARG A 27 7.40 10.77 1.03
C ARG A 27 6.76 9.43 0.72
N PRO A 28 7.05 8.83 -0.46
CA PRO A 28 6.58 7.48 -0.74
C PRO A 28 7.13 6.52 0.30
N PHE A 29 6.24 5.75 0.92
CA PHE A 29 6.66 4.72 1.86
C PHE A 29 7.42 3.63 1.11
N PRO A 30 8.59 3.20 1.63
CA PRO A 30 9.35 2.12 1.01
C PRO A 30 8.65 0.77 1.13
N GLU A 31 7.73 0.63 2.08
CA GLU A 31 6.92 -0.57 2.28
C GLU A 31 5.43 -0.21 2.32
N ILE A 32 4.62 -0.94 1.56
CA ILE A 32 3.16 -0.79 1.52
C ILE A 32 2.47 -2.11 1.80
N ARG A 33 1.27 -2.04 2.39
CA ARG A 33 0.41 -3.22 2.57
C ARG A 33 -0.38 -3.47 1.28
N LEU A 34 -0.14 -4.61 0.65
CA LEU A 34 -0.84 -5.03 -0.57
C LEU A 34 -2.20 -5.64 -0.28
N LEU A 35 -2.28 -6.50 0.72
CA LEU A 35 -3.50 -7.23 1.09
C LEU A 35 -3.65 -7.24 2.61
N PRO A 36 -4.87 -7.04 3.14
CA PRO A 36 -5.13 -7.23 4.56
C PRO A 36 -5.16 -8.72 4.91
N ASP A 37 -4.92 -9.05 6.17
CA ASP A 37 -5.14 -10.41 6.67
C ASP A 37 -6.64 -10.67 6.86
N GLY A 38 -7.06 -11.94 6.68
CA GLY A 38 -8.47 -12.34 6.78
C GLY A 38 -9.26 -12.07 5.50
N ALA A 39 -10.57 -11.84 5.65
CA ALA A 39 -11.49 -11.66 4.54
C ALA A 39 -11.48 -10.22 4.01
N PHE A 40 -11.46 -10.08 2.68
CA PHE A 40 -11.56 -8.78 2.01
C PHE A 40 -12.20 -8.90 0.63
N ALA A 41 -12.75 -7.80 0.14
CA ALA A 41 -13.32 -7.70 -1.21
C ALA A 41 -12.92 -6.36 -1.85
N ALA A 42 -12.94 -6.32 -3.18
CA ALA A 42 -12.70 -5.09 -3.90
C ALA A 42 -13.94 -4.17 -3.86
N ARG A 43 -13.73 -2.87 -4.00
CA ARG A 43 -14.82 -1.87 -4.04
C ARG A 43 -15.79 -2.09 -5.19
N ASP A 44 -15.35 -2.70 -6.28
CA ASP A 44 -16.15 -3.02 -7.46
C ASP A 44 -17.00 -4.30 -7.29
N GLY A 45 -17.01 -4.89 -6.10
CA GLY A 45 -17.80 -6.06 -5.76
C GLY A 45 -17.13 -7.40 -6.09
N ARG A 46 -15.89 -7.40 -6.61
CA ARG A 46 -15.15 -8.67 -6.80
C ARG A 46 -14.72 -9.26 -5.46
N PRO A 47 -14.67 -10.57 -5.29
CA PRO A 47 -14.91 -11.65 -6.27
C PRO A 47 -16.39 -11.96 -6.55
N GLY A 48 -17.35 -11.37 -5.82
CA GLY A 48 -18.78 -11.68 -5.95
C GLY A 48 -19.29 -11.50 -7.37
N THR A 49 -18.94 -10.41 -8.04
CA THR A 49 -19.34 -10.12 -9.43
C THR A 49 -18.77 -11.11 -10.44
N LEU A 50 -17.59 -11.70 -10.17
CA LEU A 50 -16.97 -12.69 -11.04
C LEU A 50 -17.54 -14.10 -10.82
N THR A 51 -18.08 -14.39 -9.64
CA THR A 51 -18.50 -15.72 -9.23
C THR A 51 -20.02 -15.89 -9.15
N GLY A 52 -20.78 -14.89 -9.61
CA GLY A 52 -22.25 -14.90 -9.49
C GLY A 52 -22.73 -14.91 -8.03
N GLY A 53 -21.96 -14.37 -7.11
CA GLY A 53 -22.27 -14.32 -5.68
C GLY A 53 -21.87 -15.56 -4.88
N ASN A 54 -21.25 -16.56 -5.51
CA ASN A 54 -20.80 -17.79 -4.81
C ASN A 54 -19.65 -17.51 -3.84
N LEU A 55 -18.76 -16.56 -4.17
CA LEU A 55 -17.68 -16.09 -3.32
C LEU A 55 -17.77 -14.57 -3.21
N ASN A 56 -18.05 -14.05 -2.02
CA ASN A 56 -18.19 -12.61 -1.80
C ASN A 56 -16.94 -11.95 -1.22
N ALA A 57 -15.93 -12.74 -0.86
CA ALA A 57 -14.67 -12.24 -0.35
C ALA A 57 -13.51 -13.19 -0.72
N TRP A 58 -12.34 -12.62 -0.88
CA TRP A 58 -11.09 -13.36 -0.77
C TRP A 58 -10.73 -13.49 0.70
N ASN A 59 -9.91 -14.47 1.02
CA ASN A 59 -9.39 -14.65 2.37
C ASN A 59 -7.89 -14.91 2.32
N LEU A 60 -7.14 -14.01 2.93
CA LEU A 60 -5.71 -14.20 3.17
C LEU A 60 -5.52 -14.82 4.55
N SER A 61 -4.90 -15.98 4.58
CA SER A 61 -4.52 -16.69 5.79
C SER A 61 -3.01 -16.99 5.76
N GLY A 62 -2.45 -17.48 6.87
CA GLY A 62 -1.05 -17.89 6.92
C GLY A 62 -0.65 -18.85 5.79
N PRO A 63 -1.38 -19.98 5.56
CA PRO A 63 -1.10 -20.88 4.45
C PRO A 63 -1.25 -20.24 3.07
N GLY A 64 -2.24 -19.37 2.88
CA GLY A 64 -2.41 -18.62 1.64
C GLY A 64 -1.27 -17.65 1.38
N ALA A 65 -0.84 -16.94 2.42
CA ALA A 65 0.30 -16.03 2.33
C ALA A 65 1.60 -16.78 2.01
N GLU A 66 1.85 -17.93 2.63
CA GLU A 66 3.03 -18.75 2.31
C GLU A 66 3.00 -19.20 0.85
N HIS A 67 1.84 -19.56 0.31
CA HIS A 67 1.71 -19.88 -1.10
C HIS A 67 2.07 -18.71 -2.01
N VAL A 68 1.59 -17.51 -1.69
CA VAL A 68 1.94 -16.27 -2.43
C VAL A 68 3.44 -15.99 -2.36
N LEU A 69 4.04 -16.09 -1.17
CA LEU A 69 5.48 -15.89 -0.98
C LEU A 69 6.31 -16.92 -1.76
N ASP A 70 5.86 -18.16 -1.81
CA ASP A 70 6.53 -19.22 -2.57
C ASP A 70 6.46 -18.95 -4.08
N GLN A 71 5.32 -18.53 -4.59
CA GLN A 71 5.16 -18.09 -5.99
C GLN A 71 6.06 -16.88 -6.28
N TRP A 72 6.14 -15.93 -5.36
CA TRP A 72 7.04 -14.79 -5.48
C TRP A 72 8.51 -15.22 -5.61
N ARG A 73 8.99 -16.12 -4.77
CA ARG A 73 10.38 -16.62 -4.78
C ARG A 73 10.76 -17.32 -6.09
N ARG A 74 9.78 -17.90 -6.79
CA ARG A 74 9.98 -18.60 -8.07
C ARG A 74 9.92 -17.67 -9.28
N ARG A 75 9.57 -16.41 -9.09
CA ARG A 75 9.50 -15.46 -10.23
C ARG A 75 10.89 -15.09 -10.72
N GLU A 76 11.05 -15.14 -12.03
CA GLU A 76 12.26 -14.68 -12.72
C GLU A 76 12.15 -13.21 -13.13
N THR A 77 10.93 -12.68 -13.24
CA THR A 77 10.68 -11.30 -13.66
C THR A 77 10.13 -10.46 -12.52
N PRO A 78 10.61 -9.20 -12.36
CA PRO A 78 10.09 -8.28 -11.36
C PRO A 78 8.59 -8.00 -11.56
N LEU A 79 7.88 -7.72 -10.47
CA LEU A 79 6.52 -7.18 -10.52
C LEU A 79 6.57 -5.66 -10.46
N ALA A 80 5.90 -5.03 -11.43
CA ALA A 80 5.74 -3.58 -11.46
C ALA A 80 4.56 -3.14 -10.60
N VAL A 81 4.70 -1.97 -9.99
CA VAL A 81 3.60 -1.11 -9.56
C VAL A 81 3.33 -0.15 -10.71
N ASP A 82 2.11 -0.01 -11.16
CA ASP A 82 1.75 0.83 -12.29
C ASP A 82 0.77 1.97 -11.90
N TYR A 83 0.53 2.86 -12.84
CA TYR A 83 -0.45 3.93 -12.69
C TYR A 83 -1.81 3.47 -13.22
N GLU A 84 -2.88 3.66 -12.41
CA GLU A 84 -4.28 3.46 -12.82
C GLU A 84 -4.56 2.09 -13.48
N HIS A 85 -3.84 1.06 -13.08
CA HIS A 85 -3.92 -0.27 -13.72
C HIS A 85 -3.66 -0.22 -15.23
N GLN A 86 -2.82 0.70 -15.70
CA GLN A 86 -2.55 0.89 -17.11
C GLN A 86 -1.95 -0.37 -17.76
N SER A 87 -1.20 -1.17 -17.03
CA SER A 87 -0.68 -2.46 -17.53
C SER A 87 -1.79 -3.42 -17.98
N LEU A 88 -2.98 -3.35 -17.36
CA LEU A 88 -4.16 -4.12 -17.76
C LEU A 88 -4.91 -3.45 -18.93
N ASN A 89 -4.89 -2.13 -19.01
CA ASN A 89 -5.64 -1.35 -19.98
C ASN A 89 -4.88 -1.12 -21.28
N ALA A 90 -3.57 -1.27 -21.31
CA ALA A 90 -2.73 -1.00 -22.50
C ALA A 90 -3.18 -1.74 -23.75
N ARG A 91 -3.69 -2.98 -23.61
CA ARG A 91 -4.22 -3.76 -24.73
C ARG A 91 -5.48 -3.15 -25.36
N HIS A 92 -6.24 -2.37 -24.60
CA HIS A 92 -7.50 -1.76 -25.03
C HIS A 92 -7.34 -0.34 -25.53
N ASN A 93 -6.42 0.43 -24.92
CA ASN A 93 -6.25 1.84 -25.25
C ASN A 93 -4.98 2.14 -26.07
N GLY A 94 -4.09 1.16 -26.26
CA GLY A 94 -2.86 1.31 -27.02
C GLY A 94 -1.83 2.26 -26.38
N GLN A 95 -2.02 2.66 -25.13
CA GLN A 95 -1.13 3.59 -24.44
C GLN A 95 -0.02 2.84 -23.70
N PRO A 96 1.17 3.46 -23.55
CA PRO A 96 2.23 2.90 -22.73
C PRO A 96 1.78 2.68 -21.27
N ALA A 97 2.34 1.67 -20.63
CA ALA A 97 2.14 1.35 -19.22
C ALA A 97 3.45 1.48 -18.46
N PRO A 98 3.91 2.71 -18.13
CA PRO A 98 5.14 2.91 -17.39
C PRO A 98 5.02 2.37 -15.97
N ALA A 99 6.10 1.83 -15.42
CA ALA A 99 6.16 1.44 -14.02
C ALA A 99 6.28 2.69 -13.13
N ALA A 100 5.53 2.69 -12.03
CA ALA A 100 5.69 3.64 -10.94
C ALA A 100 6.74 3.16 -9.93
N GLY A 101 6.89 1.84 -9.82
CA GLY A 101 7.85 1.21 -8.93
C GLY A 101 7.99 -0.27 -9.23
N TRP A 102 8.87 -0.91 -8.49
CA TRP A 102 9.17 -2.33 -8.60
C TRP A 102 9.12 -2.97 -7.23
N ILE A 103 8.42 -4.09 -7.12
CA ILE A 103 8.37 -4.87 -5.88
C ILE A 103 9.70 -5.58 -5.72
N GLU A 104 10.42 -5.30 -4.63
CA GLU A 104 11.72 -5.89 -4.33
C GLU A 104 11.62 -7.08 -3.38
N SER A 105 10.65 -7.04 -2.46
CA SER A 105 10.40 -8.15 -1.53
C SER A 105 8.96 -8.16 -1.07
N LEU A 106 8.51 -9.34 -0.63
CA LEU A 106 7.23 -9.55 0.03
C LEU A 106 7.47 -10.14 1.41
N ARG A 107 6.63 -9.75 2.37
CA ARG A 107 6.54 -10.38 3.69
C ARG A 107 5.10 -10.49 4.16
N TYR A 108 4.81 -11.47 4.96
CA TYR A 108 3.52 -11.64 5.62
C TYR A 108 3.66 -11.38 7.11
N GLU A 109 2.75 -10.58 7.64
CA GLU A 109 2.61 -10.29 9.06
C GLU A 109 1.25 -10.80 9.55
N PRO A 110 1.21 -11.85 10.39
CA PRO A 110 -0.04 -12.39 10.92
C PRO A 110 -0.89 -11.31 11.62
N GLY A 111 -2.17 -11.28 11.30
CA GLY A 111 -3.12 -10.28 11.81
C GLY A 111 -3.05 -8.92 11.11
N GLN A 112 -2.09 -8.70 10.23
CA GLN A 112 -1.90 -7.43 9.49
C GLN A 112 -2.08 -7.62 7.98
N GLY A 113 -1.42 -8.62 7.39
CA GLY A 113 -1.52 -8.94 5.98
C GLY A 113 -0.20 -9.09 5.25
N LEU A 114 -0.25 -8.92 3.93
CA LEU A 114 0.87 -9.03 3.02
C LEU A 114 1.43 -7.64 2.72
N PHE A 115 2.73 -7.48 2.91
CA PHE A 115 3.46 -6.24 2.68
C PHE A 115 4.49 -6.40 1.56
N ALA A 116 4.73 -5.33 0.82
CA ALA A 116 5.73 -5.27 -0.22
C ALA A 116 6.69 -4.11 0.01
N SER A 117 7.99 -4.37 -0.16
CA SER A 117 8.99 -3.31 -0.30
C SER A 117 9.01 -2.85 -1.76
N ILE A 118 8.90 -1.55 -1.97
CA ILE A 118 8.81 -0.94 -3.30
C ILE A 118 10.03 -0.06 -3.54
N ARG A 119 10.68 -0.27 -4.67
CA ARG A 119 11.63 0.68 -5.24
C ARG A 119 10.88 1.57 -6.21
N TRP A 120 10.49 2.74 -5.74
CA TRP A 120 9.78 3.74 -6.54
C TRP A 120 10.69 4.34 -7.62
N THR A 121 10.13 4.63 -8.79
CA THR A 121 10.81 5.44 -9.81
C THR A 121 10.91 6.89 -9.35
N GLU A 122 11.86 7.64 -9.89
CA GLU A 122 12.02 9.06 -9.55
C GLU A 122 10.77 9.88 -9.94
N GLY A 123 10.13 9.55 -11.06
CA GLY A 123 8.88 10.18 -11.47
C GLY A 123 7.73 9.93 -10.48
N ALA A 124 7.57 8.69 -10.03
CA ALA A 124 6.54 8.36 -9.03
C ALA A 124 6.79 9.03 -7.69
N LYS A 125 8.05 9.08 -7.22
CA LYS A 125 8.42 9.83 -6.02
C LYS A 125 8.00 11.28 -6.11
N ALA A 126 8.30 11.95 -7.23
CA ALA A 126 7.95 13.35 -7.45
C ALA A 126 6.43 13.56 -7.39
N PHE A 127 5.64 12.72 -8.03
CA PHE A 127 4.16 12.79 -7.99
C PHE A 127 3.60 12.60 -6.57
N ILE A 128 4.17 11.67 -5.81
CA ILE A 128 3.73 11.42 -4.43
C ILE A 128 4.13 12.60 -3.52
N GLU A 129 5.35 13.11 -3.66
CA GLU A 129 5.85 14.24 -2.87
C GLU A 129 5.08 15.54 -3.15
N GLN A 130 4.60 15.71 -4.38
CA GLN A 130 3.76 16.84 -4.80
C GLN A 130 2.26 16.63 -4.50
N ASP A 131 1.90 15.50 -3.89
CA ASP A 131 0.51 15.10 -3.58
C ASP A 131 -0.38 14.95 -4.83
N GLU A 132 0.24 14.70 -6.00
CA GLU A 132 -0.48 14.46 -7.25
C GLU A 132 -0.93 12.99 -7.39
N TYR A 133 -0.26 12.06 -6.72
CA TYR A 133 -0.57 10.64 -6.72
C TYR A 133 -0.49 10.01 -5.34
N ARG A 134 -1.38 9.03 -5.10
CA ARG A 134 -1.39 8.16 -3.91
C ARG A 134 -1.48 6.70 -4.37
N PHE A 135 -0.63 5.87 -3.78
CA PHE A 135 -0.58 4.42 -4.05
C PHE A 135 -0.96 3.63 -2.80
#